data_3ff27f61201d836622334c7fb521d0af
#
_entry.id   3ff27f61201d836622334c7fb521d0af
#
_cell.length_a   1.000
_cell.length_b   1.000
_cell.length_c   1.000
_cell.angle_alpha   90.00
_cell.angle_beta   90.00
_cell.angle_gamma   90.00
#
_symmetry.space_group_name_H-M   'P 1'
#
loop_
_entity.id
_entity.type
_entity.pdbx_description
1 polymer ?
#
loop_
_entity_poly.entity_id
_entity_poly.type
_entity_poly.pdbx_seq_one_letter_code
_entity_poly.pdbx_strand_id
1 'polypeptide(L)'
;MKPASKWKRAPKPSPEDQERNRKMTEIQQQYEKEGKPAINMWEGDPVIFGHTNPALSKYLVEAAEKGLNMYLGMSGCLPELTKVISSFEKKYRGCEYPSQDIVVTQGVAGAFANIHDALLDPGDEIVGPDPSHYIGLPTSYFYTYEAKCVGFPCIEEEEWKPDLDKLRASITDKTKAITIVSPNNPCGNVYSDKTLKSIIDIAGEHDVPIISDEIYGLLTYDGVEAKSAAYLAGDVPVIVLNGVAKIFQRTGWYIGYICFHDPKGKMTEVKEAIKLVSRLYGHYSHRIPTPIVYAATKAYEGNLDAAKEMIRKLQERRDYTLKRLSEIKGISCFKPKAALYAFPRVDAIGKTWKTDSDFVYDFVKEERVRFTPGRGFGKLGAGHFRTVLMPDMKTLEMVYDKLASFMKRHVG
;
A
#
# COMPACT_ATOMS: atom_id res chain seq x y z
N MET A 1 -0.99 31.55 20.09
CA MET A 1 -0.68 31.30 18.69
C MET A 1 -1.80 30.47 18.06
N LYS A 2 -2.20 30.76 16.82
CA LYS A 2 -3.22 29.97 16.10
C LYS A 2 -2.52 29.15 15.01
N PRO A 3 -2.83 27.85 14.82
CA PRO A 3 -2.27 27.07 13.73
C PRO A 3 -2.73 27.62 12.36
N ALA A 4 -2.00 27.30 11.30
CA ALA A 4 -2.39 27.66 9.95
C ALA A 4 -3.81 27.13 9.63
N SER A 5 -4.57 27.90 8.83
CA SER A 5 -5.99 27.59 8.53
C SER A 5 -6.18 26.22 7.89
N LYS A 6 -5.21 25.75 7.07
CA LYS A 6 -5.24 24.41 6.43
C LYS A 6 -5.39 23.26 7.43
N TRP A 7 -4.79 23.37 8.63
CA TRP A 7 -4.90 22.35 9.68
C TRP A 7 -6.24 22.33 10.40
N LYS A 8 -7.01 23.44 10.34
CA LYS A 8 -8.36 23.49 10.89
C LYS A 8 -9.39 22.82 9.99
N ARG A 9 -9.07 22.64 8.72
CA ARG A 9 -9.93 22.03 7.71
C ARG A 9 -9.73 20.53 7.58
N ALA A 10 -8.68 19.96 8.17
CA ALA A 10 -8.50 18.51 8.20
C ALA A 10 -9.77 17.86 8.80
N PRO A 11 -10.38 16.86 8.13
CA PRO A 11 -11.57 16.21 8.65
C PRO A 11 -11.22 15.55 9.97
N LYS A 12 -12.04 15.84 10.93
CA LYS A 12 -12.01 15.12 12.18
C LYS A 12 -12.84 13.85 11.99
N PRO A 13 -12.41 12.72 12.52
CA PRO A 13 -13.28 11.56 12.62
C PRO A 13 -14.60 11.96 13.25
N SER A 14 -15.71 11.32 12.86
CA SER A 14 -17.00 11.58 13.51
C SER A 14 -16.89 11.38 15.02
N PRO A 15 -17.74 12.01 15.84
CA PRO A 15 -17.75 11.76 17.29
C PRO A 15 -17.85 10.26 17.63
N GLU A 16 -18.63 9.49 16.84
CA GLU A 16 -18.76 8.04 16.99
C GLU A 16 -17.42 7.32 16.69
N ASP A 17 -16.71 7.73 15.64
CA ASP A 17 -15.42 7.14 15.29
C ASP A 17 -14.33 7.53 16.29
N GLN A 18 -14.34 8.75 16.81
CA GLN A 18 -13.42 9.18 17.87
C GLN A 18 -13.62 8.33 19.13
N GLU A 19 -14.87 8.16 19.56
CA GLU A 19 -15.20 7.36 20.74
C GLU A 19 -14.82 5.90 20.53
N ARG A 20 -15.07 5.34 19.35
CA ARG A 20 -14.70 3.96 18.99
C ARG A 20 -13.17 3.78 19.00
N ASN A 21 -12.43 4.71 18.43
CA ASN A 21 -10.96 4.69 18.42
C ASN A 21 -10.40 4.80 19.84
N ARG A 22 -11.02 5.63 20.69
CA ARG A 22 -10.66 5.74 22.11
C ARG A 22 -10.85 4.39 22.82
N LYS A 23 -12.04 3.79 22.70
CA LYS A 23 -12.35 2.48 23.30
C LYS A 23 -11.42 1.37 22.81
N MET A 24 -11.10 1.36 21.51
CA MET A 24 -10.14 0.41 20.92
C MET A 24 -8.76 0.58 21.56
N THR A 25 -8.30 1.81 21.73
CA THR A 25 -7.00 2.11 22.37
C THR A 25 -7.00 1.67 23.83
N GLU A 26 -8.06 1.96 24.59
CA GLU A 26 -8.19 1.58 25.99
C GLU A 26 -8.15 0.06 26.18
N ILE A 27 -8.90 -0.69 25.37
CA ILE A 27 -8.89 -2.16 25.40
C ILE A 27 -7.49 -2.72 25.09
N GLN A 28 -6.81 -2.17 24.11
CA GLN A 28 -5.46 -2.63 23.78
C GLN A 28 -4.48 -2.38 24.92
N GLN A 29 -4.50 -1.16 25.50
CA GLN A 29 -3.66 -0.84 26.64
C GLN A 29 -3.98 -1.73 27.87
N GLN A 30 -5.24 -2.07 28.07
CA GLN A 30 -5.63 -3.02 29.11
C GLN A 30 -5.00 -4.39 28.86
N TYR A 31 -5.10 -4.93 27.65
CA TYR A 31 -4.55 -6.24 27.29
C TYR A 31 -3.02 -6.28 27.37
N GLU A 32 -2.35 -5.19 27.02
CA GLU A 32 -0.91 -5.03 27.20
C GLU A 32 -0.51 -5.08 28.68
N LYS A 33 -1.23 -4.36 29.54
CA LYS A 33 -1.03 -4.38 31.00
C LYS A 33 -1.27 -5.76 31.63
N GLU A 34 -2.20 -6.53 31.09
CA GLU A 34 -2.48 -7.91 31.49
C GLU A 34 -1.42 -8.91 30.98
N GLY A 35 -0.43 -8.46 30.19
CA GLY A 35 0.57 -9.32 29.56
C GLY A 35 0.02 -10.25 28.48
N LYS A 36 -1.18 -9.97 27.96
CA LYS A 36 -1.89 -10.75 26.95
C LYS A 36 -2.37 -9.83 25.83
N PRO A 37 -1.48 -9.26 25.00
CA PRO A 37 -1.86 -8.34 23.94
C PRO A 37 -2.79 -9.02 22.92
N ALA A 38 -3.57 -8.23 22.21
CA ALA A 38 -4.40 -8.72 21.13
C ALA A 38 -3.52 -9.27 19.98
N ILE A 39 -3.96 -10.39 19.39
CA ILE A 39 -3.29 -10.98 18.23
C ILE A 39 -3.36 -10.01 17.07
N ASN A 40 -2.21 -9.67 16.51
CA ASN A 40 -2.09 -8.73 15.42
C ASN A 40 -2.43 -9.39 14.07
N MET A 41 -3.58 -9.03 13.51
CA MET A 41 -4.02 -9.45 12.17
C MET A 41 -4.24 -8.24 11.25
N TRP A 42 -3.73 -7.05 11.61
CA TRP A 42 -4.03 -5.80 10.92
C TRP A 42 -2.81 -5.13 10.28
N GLU A 43 -1.62 -5.32 10.83
CA GLU A 43 -0.41 -4.65 10.35
C GLU A 43 0.18 -5.29 9.10
N GLY A 44 0.39 -4.48 8.07
CA GLY A 44 0.97 -4.89 6.78
C GLY A 44 2.50 -4.93 6.79
N ASP A 45 3.12 -5.36 7.90
CA ASP A 45 4.56 -5.42 8.06
C ASP A 45 5.06 -6.87 8.14
N PRO A 46 5.74 -7.40 7.11
CA PRO A 46 6.23 -8.77 7.12
C PRO A 46 7.26 -9.04 8.23
N VAL A 47 8.00 -8.03 8.67
CA VAL A 47 9.11 -8.19 9.64
C VAL A 47 8.59 -8.62 11.01
N ILE A 48 7.50 -8.01 11.49
CA ILE A 48 6.93 -8.33 12.81
C ILE A 48 6.34 -9.74 12.89
N PHE A 49 6.09 -10.38 11.73
CA PHE A 49 5.63 -11.76 11.62
C PHE A 49 6.76 -12.76 11.31
N GLY A 50 8.01 -12.33 11.50
CA GLY A 50 9.17 -13.19 11.30
C GLY A 50 9.59 -13.41 9.84
N HIS A 51 8.95 -12.72 8.88
CA HIS A 51 9.43 -12.70 7.51
C HIS A 51 10.58 -11.70 7.40
N THR A 52 11.80 -12.20 7.53
CA THR A 52 13.00 -11.37 7.48
C THR A 52 14.01 -11.97 6.50
N ASN A 53 14.88 -11.12 5.97
CA ASN A 53 16.07 -11.55 5.22
C ASN A 53 17.33 -11.21 6.02
N PRO A 54 17.79 -12.11 6.94
CA PRO A 54 18.93 -11.82 7.80
C PRO A 54 20.21 -11.47 7.03
N ALA A 55 20.37 -12.03 5.83
CA ALA A 55 21.54 -11.78 4.99
C ALA A 55 21.74 -10.31 4.64
N LEU A 56 20.67 -9.49 4.65
CA LEU A 56 20.77 -8.06 4.37
C LEU A 56 21.31 -7.25 5.57
N SER A 57 21.19 -7.76 6.79
CA SER A 57 21.64 -7.05 8.00
C SER A 57 23.16 -6.87 8.02
N LYS A 58 23.92 -7.79 7.41
CA LYS A 58 25.39 -7.67 7.28
C LYS A 58 25.82 -6.39 6.57
N TYR A 59 25.01 -5.89 5.64
CA TYR A 59 25.35 -4.68 4.89
C TYR A 59 25.24 -3.40 5.72
N LEU A 60 24.44 -3.40 6.78
CA LEU A 60 24.42 -2.30 7.76
C LEU A 60 25.70 -2.31 8.61
N VAL A 61 26.16 -3.50 9.01
CA VAL A 61 27.43 -3.66 9.72
C VAL A 61 28.59 -3.22 8.83
N GLU A 62 28.61 -3.69 7.59
CA GLU A 62 29.63 -3.29 6.60
C GLU A 62 29.65 -1.78 6.35
N ALA A 63 28.48 -1.15 6.28
CA ALA A 63 28.39 0.31 6.11
C ALA A 63 28.97 1.05 7.31
N ALA A 64 28.74 0.55 8.54
CA ALA A 64 29.30 1.12 9.75
C ALA A 64 30.82 0.96 9.81
N GLU A 65 31.34 -0.22 9.47
CA GLU A 65 32.79 -0.52 9.40
C GLU A 65 33.51 0.34 8.36
N LYS A 66 32.84 0.65 7.23
CA LYS A 66 33.34 1.57 6.21
C LYS A 66 33.23 3.05 6.60
N GLY A 67 32.70 3.35 7.77
CA GLY A 67 32.53 4.73 8.23
C GLY A 67 31.53 5.54 7.41
N LEU A 68 30.50 4.91 6.81
CA LEU A 68 29.51 5.58 5.98
C LEU A 68 28.49 6.37 6.82
N ASN A 69 28.96 7.40 7.51
CA ASN A 69 28.18 8.23 8.44
C ASN A 69 27.98 9.68 7.96
N MET A 70 28.44 9.99 6.73
CA MET A 70 28.35 11.33 6.15
C MET A 70 26.97 11.63 5.55
N TYR A 71 26.68 12.89 5.30
CA TYR A 71 25.54 13.28 4.48
C TYR A 71 25.75 12.94 3.01
N LEU A 72 24.69 12.51 2.33
CA LEU A 72 24.68 12.14 0.91
C LEU A 72 24.44 13.35 -0.04
N GLY A 73 24.79 14.55 0.36
CA GLY A 73 24.55 15.75 -0.44
C GLY A 73 23.06 16.03 -0.67
N MET A 74 22.76 16.84 -1.69
CA MET A 74 21.38 17.26 -1.99
C MET A 74 20.53 16.17 -2.65
N SER A 75 21.14 15.17 -3.28
CA SER A 75 20.40 14.05 -3.87
C SER A 75 19.81 13.11 -2.83
N GLY A 76 20.36 13.11 -1.60
CA GLY A 76 19.97 12.19 -0.53
C GLY A 76 20.20 10.71 -0.87
N CYS A 77 20.97 10.41 -1.94
CA CYS A 77 21.14 9.08 -2.48
C CYS A 77 22.56 8.87 -3.03
N LEU A 78 23.05 7.63 -2.99
CA LEU A 78 24.23 7.20 -3.72
C LEU A 78 23.84 6.93 -5.18
N PRO A 79 24.62 7.41 -6.17
CA PRO A 79 24.34 7.11 -7.58
C PRO A 79 24.28 5.62 -7.91
N GLU A 80 24.97 4.79 -7.14
CA GLU A 80 24.95 3.34 -7.26
C GLU A 80 23.55 2.78 -6.98
N LEU A 81 22.80 3.34 -6.02
CA LEU A 81 21.46 2.88 -5.70
C LEU A 81 20.49 3.07 -6.88
N THR A 82 20.52 4.23 -7.54
CA THR A 82 19.65 4.47 -8.71
C THR A 82 20.01 3.58 -9.90
N LYS A 83 21.31 3.27 -10.09
CA LYS A 83 21.76 2.33 -11.12
C LYS A 83 21.25 0.92 -10.89
N VAL A 84 21.36 0.40 -9.66
CA VAL A 84 20.86 -0.95 -9.35
C VAL A 84 19.36 -1.02 -9.37
N ILE A 85 18.62 0.03 -8.99
CA ILE A 85 17.17 0.12 -9.15
C ILE A 85 16.79 0.06 -10.63
N SER A 86 17.44 0.82 -11.50
CA SER A 86 17.22 0.78 -12.95
C SER A 86 17.42 -0.64 -13.51
N SER A 87 18.49 -1.31 -13.10
CA SER A 87 18.79 -2.68 -13.52
C SER A 87 17.75 -3.69 -12.97
N PHE A 88 17.28 -3.48 -11.76
CA PHE A 88 16.25 -4.30 -11.12
C PHE A 88 14.90 -4.18 -11.82
N GLU A 89 14.45 -2.97 -12.11
CA GLU A 89 13.19 -2.71 -12.83
C GLU A 89 13.25 -3.31 -14.25
N LYS A 90 14.36 -3.14 -14.95
CA LYS A 90 14.58 -3.78 -16.26
C LYS A 90 14.49 -5.31 -16.18
N LYS A 91 15.19 -5.90 -15.21
CA LYS A 91 15.27 -7.36 -15.04
C LYS A 91 13.96 -8.01 -14.61
N TYR A 92 13.27 -7.40 -13.65
CA TYR A 92 12.13 -8.06 -12.98
C TYR A 92 10.76 -7.47 -13.37
N ARG A 93 10.75 -6.25 -13.93
CA ARG A 93 9.51 -5.57 -14.32
C ARG A 93 9.42 -5.27 -15.83
N GLY A 94 10.50 -5.53 -16.59
CA GLY A 94 10.57 -5.30 -18.01
C GLY A 94 10.63 -3.81 -18.41
N CYS A 95 10.84 -2.92 -17.47
CA CYS A 95 10.84 -1.47 -17.69
C CYS A 95 12.25 -0.90 -17.53
N GLU A 96 12.68 -0.06 -18.47
CA GLU A 96 14.00 0.60 -18.43
C GLU A 96 13.83 2.08 -18.09
N TYR A 97 14.49 2.51 -17.02
CA TYR A 97 14.46 3.88 -16.56
C TYR A 97 15.89 4.44 -16.48
N PRO A 98 16.14 5.63 -17.04
CA PRO A 98 17.45 6.29 -16.87
C PRO A 98 17.74 6.50 -15.38
N SER A 99 18.89 6.03 -14.89
CA SER A 99 19.21 6.07 -13.46
C SER A 99 19.24 7.48 -12.87
N GLN A 100 19.57 8.50 -13.69
CA GLN A 100 19.55 9.93 -13.30
C GLN A 100 18.12 10.49 -13.16
N ASP A 101 17.11 9.80 -13.66
CA ASP A 101 15.69 10.18 -13.54
C ASP A 101 15.00 9.46 -12.38
N ILE A 102 15.62 8.45 -11.77
CA ILE A 102 15.07 7.77 -10.60
C ILE A 102 15.23 8.65 -9.36
N VAL A 103 14.12 8.88 -8.66
CA VAL A 103 14.07 9.65 -7.43
C VAL A 103 13.92 8.72 -6.25
N VAL A 104 14.90 8.68 -5.35
CA VAL A 104 14.80 7.89 -4.10
C VAL A 104 14.09 8.72 -3.05
N THR A 105 13.17 8.08 -2.33
CA THR A 105 12.27 8.71 -1.37
C THR A 105 12.22 7.95 -0.05
N GLN A 106 11.68 8.59 0.99
CA GLN A 106 11.45 7.97 2.29
C GLN A 106 10.21 7.04 2.24
N GLY A 107 10.40 5.87 1.64
CA GLY A 107 9.34 4.92 1.34
C GLY A 107 8.39 5.40 0.23
N VAL A 108 7.44 4.56 -0.15
CA VAL A 108 6.41 4.90 -1.14
C VAL A 108 5.49 6.02 -0.61
N ALA A 109 5.25 6.10 0.69
CA ALA A 109 4.50 7.21 1.28
C ALA A 109 5.19 8.56 1.03
N GLY A 110 6.52 8.63 1.16
CA GLY A 110 7.30 9.82 0.80
C GLY A 110 7.26 10.12 -0.70
N ALA A 111 7.22 9.09 -1.55
CA ALA A 111 7.03 9.27 -3.00
C ALA A 111 5.69 9.95 -3.32
N PHE A 112 4.60 9.49 -2.71
CA PHE A 112 3.29 10.12 -2.85
C PHE A 112 3.29 11.57 -2.36
N ALA A 113 3.91 11.84 -1.20
CA ALA A 113 4.04 13.19 -0.68
C ALA A 113 4.71 14.13 -1.69
N ASN A 114 5.84 13.70 -2.23
CA ASN A 114 6.60 14.49 -3.20
C ASN A 114 5.82 14.73 -4.50
N ILE A 115 5.08 13.74 -4.98
CA ILE A 115 4.25 13.85 -6.19
C ILE A 115 3.09 14.81 -5.94
N HIS A 116 2.38 14.66 -4.83
CA HIS A 116 1.24 15.52 -4.52
C HIS A 116 1.67 16.98 -4.32
N ASP A 117 2.81 17.20 -3.67
CA ASP A 117 3.37 18.55 -3.46
C ASP A 117 3.79 19.23 -4.78
N ALA A 118 4.19 18.42 -5.76
CA ALA A 118 4.59 18.90 -7.08
C ALA A 118 3.43 19.07 -8.06
N LEU A 119 2.30 18.38 -7.83
CA LEU A 119 1.23 18.22 -8.81
C LEU A 119 -0.06 18.93 -8.42
N LEU A 120 -0.35 19.09 -7.12
CA LEU A 120 -1.68 19.49 -6.64
C LEU A 120 -1.72 20.94 -6.18
N ASP A 121 -2.68 21.66 -6.75
CA ASP A 121 -3.14 22.96 -6.26
C ASP A 121 -4.49 22.82 -5.52
N PRO A 122 -4.90 23.83 -4.73
CA PRO A 122 -6.21 23.84 -4.09
C PRO A 122 -7.37 23.65 -5.08
N GLY A 123 -8.17 22.62 -4.83
CA GLY A 123 -9.34 22.27 -5.67
C GLY A 123 -9.08 21.19 -6.71
N ASP A 124 -7.84 20.77 -6.88
CA ASP A 124 -7.48 19.66 -7.78
C ASP A 124 -7.97 18.30 -7.27
N GLU A 125 -7.97 17.31 -8.17
CA GLU A 125 -8.48 15.97 -7.91
C GLU A 125 -7.47 14.90 -8.35
N ILE A 126 -7.37 13.83 -7.53
CA ILE A 126 -6.74 12.56 -7.90
C ILE A 126 -7.83 11.51 -7.95
N VAL A 127 -7.89 10.76 -9.04
CA VAL A 127 -8.85 9.66 -9.21
C VAL A 127 -8.16 8.34 -8.86
N GLY A 128 -8.83 7.47 -8.07
CA GLY A 128 -8.23 6.20 -7.64
C GLY A 128 -9.25 5.10 -7.36
N PRO A 129 -8.83 3.81 -7.25
CA PRO A 129 -9.73 2.69 -7.03
C PRO A 129 -10.34 2.70 -5.63
N ASP A 130 -11.62 2.40 -5.53
CA ASP A 130 -12.34 2.18 -4.27
C ASP A 130 -12.85 0.72 -4.26
N PRO A 131 -12.42 -0.15 -3.33
CA PRO A 131 -11.54 0.14 -2.20
C PRO A 131 -10.05 0.13 -2.54
N SER A 132 -9.29 0.97 -1.86
CA SER A 132 -7.83 0.93 -1.89
C SER A 132 -7.21 1.62 -0.67
N HIS A 133 -5.94 1.34 -0.44
CA HIS A 133 -5.18 1.99 0.62
C HIS A 133 -5.12 3.52 0.45
N TYR A 134 -5.12 4.04 -0.77
CA TYR A 134 -5.02 5.47 -1.04
C TYR A 134 -6.34 6.22 -0.86
N ILE A 135 -7.46 5.62 -1.23
CA ILE A 135 -8.79 6.20 -0.98
C ILE A 135 -9.10 6.22 0.52
N GLY A 136 -8.64 5.20 1.24
CA GLY A 136 -8.82 5.08 2.68
C GLY A 136 -7.77 5.79 3.51
N LEU A 137 -6.57 6.05 2.95
CA LEU A 137 -5.59 6.89 3.60
C LEU A 137 -6.22 8.25 3.90
N PRO A 138 -5.92 8.77 5.08
CA PRO A 138 -6.71 9.84 5.61
C PRO A 138 -6.84 10.92 4.57
N THR A 139 -8.05 11.11 4.18
CA THR A 139 -8.53 12.34 3.59
C THR A 139 -7.77 13.56 4.15
N SER A 140 -7.23 13.47 5.38
CA SER A 140 -6.30 14.46 5.94
C SER A 140 -5.08 14.76 5.06
N TYR A 141 -4.57 13.80 4.30
CA TYR A 141 -3.42 14.04 3.45
C TYR A 141 -3.79 14.95 2.27
N PHE A 142 -4.91 14.68 1.61
CA PHE A 142 -5.44 15.53 0.54
C PHE A 142 -5.93 16.89 1.05
N TYR A 143 -6.40 16.97 2.30
CA TYR A 143 -6.76 18.25 2.91
C TYR A 143 -5.60 19.21 3.09
N THR A 144 -4.38 18.69 3.23
CA THR A 144 -3.17 19.53 3.29
C THR A 144 -3.01 20.35 2.02
N TYR A 145 -3.42 19.78 0.88
CA TYR A 145 -3.37 20.42 -0.43
C TYR A 145 -4.71 21.06 -0.83
N GLU A 146 -5.76 20.94 -0.01
CA GLU A 146 -7.13 21.33 -0.37
C GLU A 146 -7.63 20.62 -1.64
N ALA A 147 -7.04 19.47 -1.96
CA ALA A 147 -7.37 18.62 -3.08
C ALA A 147 -8.36 17.51 -2.67
N LYS A 148 -8.90 16.79 -3.65
CA LYS A 148 -9.82 15.69 -3.41
C LYS A 148 -9.27 14.38 -3.96
N CYS A 149 -9.58 13.28 -3.25
CA CYS A 149 -9.45 11.95 -3.79
C CYS A 149 -10.83 11.45 -4.23
N VAL A 150 -10.99 11.16 -5.52
CA VAL A 150 -12.25 10.69 -6.14
C VAL A 150 -12.14 9.21 -6.40
N GLY A 151 -12.98 8.40 -5.73
CA GLY A 151 -12.97 6.95 -5.88
C GLY A 151 -13.78 6.49 -7.09
N PHE A 152 -13.20 5.64 -7.94
CA PHE A 152 -13.96 4.84 -8.89
C PHE A 152 -14.19 3.43 -8.34
N PRO A 153 -15.37 2.83 -8.53
CA PRO A 153 -15.68 1.54 -7.93
C PRO A 153 -14.90 0.39 -8.55
N CYS A 154 -14.44 -0.51 -7.67
CA CYS A 154 -13.98 -1.85 -8.04
C CYS A 154 -15.04 -2.86 -7.59
N ILE A 155 -15.46 -3.76 -8.48
CA ILE A 155 -16.63 -4.62 -8.31
C ILE A 155 -16.18 -5.95 -7.69
N GLU A 156 -16.66 -6.25 -6.46
CA GLU A 156 -16.28 -7.47 -5.72
C GLU A 156 -16.64 -8.74 -6.50
N GLU A 157 -17.84 -8.79 -7.07
CA GLU A 157 -18.36 -9.92 -7.83
C GLU A 157 -17.56 -10.20 -9.12
N GLU A 158 -16.79 -9.20 -9.59
CA GLU A 158 -15.88 -9.29 -10.73
C GLU A 158 -14.41 -9.32 -10.28
N GLU A 159 -14.13 -9.92 -9.12
CA GLU A 159 -12.77 -10.04 -8.59
C GLU A 159 -12.11 -8.68 -8.31
N TRP A 160 -12.86 -7.71 -7.85
CA TRP A 160 -12.41 -6.34 -7.60
C TRP A 160 -11.87 -5.64 -8.87
N LYS A 161 -12.43 -5.98 -10.01
CA LYS A 161 -12.12 -5.32 -11.27
C LYS A 161 -12.68 -3.89 -11.27
N PRO A 162 -11.92 -2.90 -11.79
CA PRO A 162 -12.40 -1.53 -11.94
C PRO A 162 -13.63 -1.44 -12.88
N ASP A 163 -14.63 -0.68 -12.47
CA ASP A 163 -15.68 -0.21 -13.37
C ASP A 163 -15.12 0.92 -14.25
N LEU A 164 -14.80 0.58 -15.50
CA LEU A 164 -14.13 1.49 -16.43
C LEU A 164 -15.03 2.66 -16.86
N ASP A 165 -16.34 2.46 -16.91
CA ASP A 165 -17.28 3.53 -17.23
C ASP A 165 -17.35 4.55 -16.10
N LYS A 166 -17.36 4.08 -14.85
CA LYS A 166 -17.30 4.94 -13.68
C LYS A 166 -15.94 5.62 -13.52
N LEU A 167 -14.86 4.93 -13.87
CA LEU A 167 -13.54 5.56 -13.94
C LEU A 167 -13.55 6.74 -14.91
N ARG A 168 -14.03 6.53 -16.14
CA ARG A 168 -14.13 7.59 -17.16
C ARG A 168 -15.00 8.76 -16.67
N ALA A 169 -16.15 8.47 -16.07
CA ALA A 169 -17.06 9.47 -15.51
C ALA A 169 -16.51 10.22 -14.29
N SER A 170 -15.47 9.67 -13.62
CA SER A 170 -14.83 10.30 -12.47
C SER A 170 -13.77 11.35 -12.85
N ILE A 171 -13.37 11.40 -14.12
CA ILE A 171 -12.35 12.33 -14.59
C ILE A 171 -13.02 13.67 -14.94
N THR A 172 -12.47 14.75 -14.42
CA THR A 172 -12.92 16.13 -14.65
C THR A 172 -11.74 17.00 -15.08
N ASP A 173 -12.00 18.26 -15.45
CA ASP A 173 -10.94 19.25 -15.76
C ASP A 173 -10.00 19.53 -14.56
N LYS A 174 -10.39 19.09 -13.35
CA LYS A 174 -9.58 19.21 -12.13
C LYS A 174 -8.72 17.99 -11.85
N THR A 175 -8.90 16.91 -12.62
CA THR A 175 -8.16 15.67 -12.42
C THR A 175 -6.71 15.84 -12.88
N LYS A 176 -5.77 15.66 -11.94
CA LYS A 176 -4.33 15.79 -12.21
C LYS A 176 -3.65 14.44 -12.48
N ALA A 177 -4.19 13.35 -11.97
CA ALA A 177 -3.69 12.01 -12.24
C ALA A 177 -4.73 10.93 -11.90
N ILE A 178 -4.56 9.76 -12.51
CA ILE A 178 -5.21 8.53 -12.09
C ILE A 178 -4.21 7.72 -11.26
N THR A 179 -4.55 7.41 -10.01
CA THR A 179 -3.73 6.50 -9.19
C THR A 179 -4.25 5.08 -9.32
N ILE A 180 -3.36 4.12 -9.50
CA ILE A 180 -3.66 2.69 -9.43
C ILE A 180 -2.75 2.00 -8.42
N VAL A 181 -3.26 0.92 -7.84
CA VAL A 181 -2.51 0.04 -6.92
C VAL A 181 -2.70 -1.39 -7.43
N SER A 182 -1.69 -1.92 -8.08
CA SER A 182 -1.75 -3.28 -8.64
C SER A 182 -0.41 -3.98 -8.47
N PRO A 183 -0.40 -5.04 -7.64
CA PRO A 183 -1.48 -5.65 -6.84
C PRO A 183 -2.07 -4.75 -5.77
N ASN A 184 -3.38 -4.90 -5.51
CA ASN A 184 -4.13 -3.99 -4.64
C ASN A 184 -4.00 -4.34 -3.14
N ASN A 185 -4.00 -3.33 -2.31
CA ASN A 185 -4.27 -3.37 -0.88
C ASN A 185 -5.59 -2.61 -0.63
N PRO A 186 -6.68 -3.26 -0.17
CA PRO A 186 -6.68 -4.48 0.64
C PRO A 186 -7.01 -5.79 -0.10
N CYS A 187 -7.50 -5.76 -1.34
CA CYS A 187 -8.17 -6.88 -1.97
C CYS A 187 -7.23 -7.99 -2.46
N GLY A 188 -5.95 -7.67 -2.74
CA GLY A 188 -5.00 -8.64 -3.28
C GLY A 188 -5.28 -9.05 -4.74
N ASN A 189 -6.16 -8.32 -5.46
CA ASN A 189 -6.37 -8.53 -6.87
C ASN A 189 -5.21 -7.97 -7.71
N VAL A 190 -5.05 -8.53 -8.89
CA VAL A 190 -4.09 -8.11 -9.92
C VAL A 190 -4.85 -7.76 -11.17
N TYR A 191 -4.67 -6.57 -11.70
CA TYR A 191 -5.31 -6.20 -12.95
C TYR A 191 -4.73 -7.00 -14.12
N SER A 192 -5.61 -7.55 -14.95
CA SER A 192 -5.18 -8.18 -16.20
C SER A 192 -4.57 -7.15 -17.15
N ASP A 193 -3.74 -7.61 -18.09
CA ASP A 193 -3.16 -6.75 -19.13
C ASP A 193 -4.25 -5.94 -19.85
N LYS A 194 -5.40 -6.58 -20.15
CA LYS A 194 -6.55 -5.94 -20.78
C LYS A 194 -7.12 -4.82 -19.91
N THR A 195 -7.33 -5.10 -18.61
CA THR A 195 -7.86 -4.10 -17.67
C THR A 195 -6.88 -2.93 -17.51
N LEU A 196 -5.61 -3.24 -17.32
CA LEU A 196 -4.56 -2.23 -17.16
C LEU A 196 -4.43 -1.36 -18.42
N LYS A 197 -4.45 -1.98 -19.61
CA LYS A 197 -4.43 -1.26 -20.88
C LYS A 197 -5.66 -0.36 -21.03
N SER A 198 -6.85 -0.80 -20.64
CA SER A 198 -8.06 0.05 -20.70
C SER A 198 -7.97 1.26 -19.77
N ILE A 199 -7.38 1.12 -18.57
CA ILE A 199 -7.13 2.27 -17.67
C ILE A 199 -6.13 3.23 -18.33
N ILE A 200 -5.07 2.71 -18.94
CA ILE A 200 -4.04 3.48 -19.64
C ILE A 200 -4.67 4.26 -20.81
N ASP A 201 -5.53 3.61 -21.61
CA ASP A 201 -6.18 4.26 -22.73
C ASP A 201 -7.09 5.40 -22.26
N ILE A 202 -7.85 5.20 -21.18
CA ILE A 202 -8.68 6.25 -20.56
C ILE A 202 -7.78 7.43 -20.10
N ALA A 203 -6.66 7.16 -19.44
CA ALA A 203 -5.73 8.20 -19.03
C ALA A 203 -5.19 9.00 -20.25
N GLY A 204 -4.86 8.29 -21.33
CA GLY A 204 -4.37 8.88 -22.58
C GLY A 204 -5.43 9.73 -23.27
N GLU A 205 -6.71 9.31 -23.28
CA GLU A 205 -7.84 10.06 -23.85
C GLU A 205 -8.08 11.41 -23.15
N HIS A 206 -7.79 11.45 -21.84
CA HIS A 206 -7.96 12.65 -21.01
C HIS A 206 -6.64 13.43 -20.78
N ASP A 207 -5.53 12.99 -21.38
CA ASP A 207 -4.18 13.57 -21.23
C ASP A 207 -3.75 13.73 -19.77
N VAL A 208 -4.08 12.76 -18.91
CA VAL A 208 -3.69 12.72 -17.49
C VAL A 208 -2.68 11.58 -17.26
N PRO A 209 -1.64 11.78 -16.43
CA PRO A 209 -0.68 10.73 -16.11
C PRO A 209 -1.29 9.69 -15.16
N ILE A 210 -0.69 8.49 -15.17
CA ILE A 210 -0.96 7.45 -14.18
C ILE A 210 0.10 7.48 -13.08
N ILE A 211 -0.32 7.42 -11.82
CA ILE A 211 0.54 7.11 -10.68
C ILE A 211 0.30 5.64 -10.32
N SER A 212 1.29 4.78 -10.55
CA SER A 212 1.20 3.33 -10.34
C SER A 212 1.99 2.90 -9.11
N ASP A 213 1.29 2.55 -8.03
CA ASP A 213 1.93 1.90 -6.89
C ASP A 213 2.09 0.41 -7.14
N GLU A 214 3.34 -0.02 -7.30
CA GLU A 214 3.72 -1.38 -7.64
C GLU A 214 4.49 -2.08 -6.50
N ILE A 215 4.34 -1.60 -5.26
CA ILE A 215 5.09 -2.12 -4.10
C ILE A 215 4.89 -3.63 -3.87
N TYR A 216 3.77 -4.20 -4.34
CA TYR A 216 3.46 -5.63 -4.29
C TYR A 216 3.71 -6.34 -5.63
N GLY A 217 4.25 -5.67 -6.65
CA GLY A 217 4.34 -6.16 -8.02
C GLY A 217 5.03 -7.51 -8.22
N LEU A 218 5.91 -7.89 -7.29
CA LEU A 218 6.59 -9.19 -7.30
C LEU A 218 6.08 -10.15 -6.21
N LEU A 219 5.04 -9.78 -5.45
CA LEU A 219 4.44 -10.63 -4.40
C LEU A 219 3.14 -11.26 -4.91
N THR A 220 3.24 -12.10 -5.91
CA THR A 220 2.11 -12.77 -6.57
C THR A 220 2.06 -14.25 -6.24
N TYR A 221 0.88 -14.85 -6.35
CA TYR A 221 0.58 -16.25 -6.07
C TYR A 221 0.15 -16.99 -7.33
N ASP A 222 0.17 -18.32 -7.30
CA ASP A 222 -0.35 -19.22 -8.37
C ASP A 222 0.28 -18.94 -9.74
N GLY A 223 1.51 -18.41 -9.80
CA GLY A 223 2.18 -18.07 -11.06
C GLY A 223 1.60 -16.84 -11.79
N VAL A 224 0.74 -16.07 -11.12
CA VAL A 224 0.21 -14.81 -11.69
C VAL A 224 1.34 -13.81 -11.87
N GLU A 225 1.40 -13.18 -13.04
CA GLU A 225 2.30 -12.06 -13.32
C GLU A 225 1.53 -10.74 -13.16
N ALA A 226 2.06 -9.85 -12.31
CA ALA A 226 1.56 -8.47 -12.21
C ALA A 226 2.48 -7.58 -13.05
N LYS A 227 2.07 -7.22 -14.25
CA LYS A 227 2.84 -6.31 -15.10
C LYS A 227 2.88 -4.89 -14.56
N SER A 228 3.96 -4.18 -14.85
CA SER A 228 4.03 -2.74 -14.60
C SER A 228 3.08 -2.00 -15.55
N ALA A 229 2.44 -0.93 -15.04
CA ALA A 229 1.67 -0.05 -15.92
C ALA A 229 2.53 0.57 -17.01
N ALA A 230 3.77 0.93 -16.69
CA ALA A 230 4.72 1.49 -17.65
C ALA A 230 5.07 0.52 -18.79
N TYR A 231 5.04 -0.80 -18.53
CA TYR A 231 5.30 -1.81 -19.58
C TYR A 231 4.25 -1.81 -20.69
N LEU A 232 3.00 -1.45 -20.34
CA LEU A 232 1.86 -1.43 -21.27
C LEU A 232 1.50 -0.03 -21.76
N ALA A 233 2.14 1.01 -21.22
CA ALA A 233 1.68 2.39 -21.35
C ALA A 233 1.83 2.99 -22.77
N GLY A 234 2.75 2.47 -23.60
CA GLY A 234 3.02 3.12 -24.87
C GLY A 234 3.49 4.56 -24.68
N ASP A 235 2.72 5.53 -25.20
CA ASP A 235 3.04 6.97 -25.12
C ASP A 235 2.35 7.68 -23.92
N VAL A 236 1.56 6.95 -23.12
CA VAL A 236 0.89 7.54 -21.94
C VAL A 236 1.87 7.68 -20.79
N PRO A 237 1.97 8.87 -20.16
CA PRO A 237 2.89 9.08 -19.04
C PRO A 237 2.50 8.24 -17.82
N VAL A 238 3.49 7.56 -17.22
CA VAL A 238 3.32 6.77 -15.99
C VAL A 238 4.42 7.10 -14.98
N ILE A 239 4.00 7.39 -13.76
CA ILE A 239 4.85 7.57 -12.59
C ILE A 239 4.77 6.28 -11.78
N VAL A 240 5.84 5.48 -11.77
CA VAL A 240 5.89 4.19 -11.07
C VAL A 240 6.50 4.36 -9.69
N LEU A 241 5.85 3.78 -8.69
CA LEU A 241 6.29 3.78 -7.30
C LEU A 241 6.61 2.35 -6.85
N ASN A 242 7.75 2.19 -6.19
CA ASN A 242 8.15 0.91 -5.61
C ASN A 242 9.16 1.13 -4.47
N GLY A 243 9.67 0.05 -3.84
CA GLY A 243 10.63 0.16 -2.74
C GLY A 243 11.02 -1.15 -2.10
N VAL A 244 11.86 -1.08 -1.06
CA VAL A 244 12.42 -2.27 -0.39
C VAL A 244 11.47 -2.92 0.62
N ALA A 245 10.42 -2.21 1.03
CA ALA A 245 9.63 -2.57 2.21
C ALA A 245 9.05 -3.98 2.14
N LYS A 246 8.49 -4.39 1.00
CA LYS A 246 7.74 -5.63 0.87
C LYS A 246 8.60 -6.75 0.31
N ILE A 247 9.17 -6.57 -0.88
CA ILE A 247 9.93 -7.62 -1.56
C ILE A 247 11.24 -7.99 -0.82
N PHE A 248 11.91 -7.02 -0.21
CA PHE A 248 13.13 -7.26 0.57
C PHE A 248 12.87 -7.40 2.08
N GLN A 249 11.61 -7.33 2.53
CA GLN A 249 11.26 -7.47 3.96
C GLN A 249 12.02 -6.47 4.85
N ARG A 250 12.05 -5.20 4.43
CA ARG A 250 12.79 -4.12 5.10
C ARG A 250 11.94 -2.87 5.23
N THR A 251 10.80 -3.02 5.89
CA THR A 251 9.86 -1.91 6.13
C THR A 251 10.50 -0.75 6.88
N GLY A 252 11.28 -1.02 7.92
CA GLY A 252 11.97 -0.02 8.72
C GLY A 252 13.14 0.71 8.02
N TRP A 253 13.52 0.29 6.81
CA TRP A 253 14.53 1.03 6.04
C TRP A 253 13.96 2.26 5.33
N TYR A 254 12.66 2.33 5.17
CA TYR A 254 11.98 3.47 4.55
C TYR A 254 12.59 3.90 3.21
N ILE A 255 12.98 2.96 2.35
CA ILE A 255 13.42 3.26 0.98
C ILE A 255 12.30 2.93 0.01
N GLY A 256 11.85 3.98 -0.67
CA GLY A 256 11.02 3.94 -1.87
C GLY A 256 11.68 4.69 -2.99
N TYR A 257 11.09 4.65 -4.17
CA TYR A 257 11.55 5.40 -5.33
C TYR A 257 10.42 5.69 -6.30
N ILE A 258 10.67 6.68 -7.14
CA ILE A 258 9.84 7.10 -8.26
C ILE A 258 10.61 6.85 -9.54
N CYS A 259 9.98 6.17 -10.50
CA CYS A 259 10.46 6.07 -11.88
C CYS A 259 9.46 6.73 -12.82
N PHE A 260 9.95 7.27 -13.93
CA PHE A 260 9.13 7.99 -14.90
C PHE A 260 9.18 7.31 -16.26
N HIS A 261 8.01 6.93 -16.78
CA HIS A 261 7.80 6.53 -18.16
C HIS A 261 7.14 7.69 -18.89
N ASP A 262 7.90 8.36 -19.73
CA ASP A 262 7.43 9.53 -20.49
C ASP A 262 8.18 9.63 -21.84
N PRO A 263 7.93 8.71 -22.77
CA PRO A 263 8.71 8.62 -24.01
C PRO A 263 8.51 9.80 -24.96
N LYS A 264 7.43 10.58 -24.78
CA LYS A 264 7.12 11.76 -25.58
C LYS A 264 7.38 13.09 -24.86
N GLY A 265 7.87 13.07 -23.63
CA GLY A 265 8.14 14.28 -22.84
C GLY A 265 6.90 15.07 -22.42
N LYS A 266 5.73 14.43 -22.37
CA LYS A 266 4.47 15.07 -22.01
C LYS A 266 4.41 15.55 -20.55
N MET A 267 5.13 14.90 -19.64
CA MET A 267 5.18 15.28 -18.23
C MET A 267 6.56 15.82 -17.78
N THR A 268 7.34 16.38 -18.70
CA THR A 268 8.70 16.87 -18.40
C THR A 268 8.70 17.89 -17.26
N GLU A 269 7.78 18.86 -17.26
CA GLU A 269 7.66 19.86 -16.20
C GLU A 269 7.27 19.23 -14.85
N VAL A 270 6.31 18.31 -14.85
CA VAL A 270 5.90 17.57 -13.65
C VAL A 270 7.06 16.74 -13.08
N LYS A 271 7.82 16.06 -13.95
CA LYS A 271 9.01 15.30 -13.55
C LYS A 271 10.05 16.21 -12.88
N GLU A 272 10.34 17.36 -13.46
CA GLU A 272 11.31 18.30 -12.88
C GLU A 272 10.80 18.91 -11.57
N ALA A 273 9.50 19.21 -11.47
CA ALA A 273 8.89 19.66 -10.21
C ALA A 273 9.02 18.59 -9.11
N ILE A 274 8.70 17.32 -9.41
CA ILE A 274 8.84 16.19 -8.44
C ILE A 274 10.31 16.04 -8.02
N LYS A 275 11.26 16.13 -8.94
CA LYS A 275 12.69 16.09 -8.63
C LYS A 275 13.13 17.26 -7.74
N LEU A 276 12.62 18.46 -8.00
CA LEU A 276 12.90 19.65 -7.17
C LEU A 276 12.35 19.47 -5.76
N VAL A 277 11.07 19.13 -5.62
CA VAL A 277 10.42 18.86 -4.32
C VAL A 277 11.18 17.78 -3.55
N SER A 278 11.54 16.69 -4.22
CA SER A 278 12.29 15.59 -3.60
C SER A 278 13.67 16.01 -3.11
N ARG A 279 14.36 16.88 -3.85
CA ARG A 279 15.65 17.45 -3.41
C ARG A 279 15.49 18.35 -2.19
N LEU A 280 14.46 19.19 -2.17
CA LEU A 280 14.17 20.07 -1.05
C LEU A 280 13.83 19.25 0.22
N TYR A 281 12.96 18.26 0.11
CA TYR A 281 12.65 17.37 1.22
C TYR A 281 13.87 16.54 1.65
N GLY A 282 14.60 15.95 0.73
CA GLY A 282 15.83 15.23 1.03
C GLY A 282 16.87 16.10 1.74
N HIS A 283 16.90 17.42 1.49
CA HIS A 283 17.81 18.34 2.18
C HIS A 283 17.32 18.72 3.57
N TYR A 284 16.03 19.02 3.73
CA TYR A 284 15.52 19.64 4.97
C TYR A 284 14.85 18.70 5.96
N SER A 285 14.20 17.62 5.52
CA SER A 285 13.32 16.84 6.41
C SER A 285 13.30 15.33 6.19
N HIS A 286 13.59 14.83 5.01
CA HIS A 286 13.37 13.42 4.65
C HIS A 286 14.66 12.69 4.26
N ARG A 287 15.75 12.92 4.99
CA ARG A 287 17.02 12.24 4.72
C ARG A 287 16.96 10.78 5.12
N ILE A 288 17.39 9.92 4.21
CA ILE A 288 17.61 8.52 4.50
C ILE A 288 19.05 8.37 5.02
N PRO A 289 19.24 7.65 6.15
CA PRO A 289 20.61 7.43 6.67
C PRO A 289 21.50 6.72 5.65
N THR A 290 22.72 7.21 5.48
CA THR A 290 23.70 6.68 4.52
C THR A 290 23.93 5.18 4.63
N PRO A 291 24.05 4.57 5.84
CA PRO A 291 24.18 3.10 5.98
C PRO A 291 23.00 2.35 5.38
N ILE A 292 21.79 2.90 5.49
CA ILE A 292 20.58 2.27 4.94
C ILE A 292 20.56 2.36 3.41
N VAL A 293 20.98 3.50 2.84
CA VAL A 293 21.11 3.65 1.38
C VAL A 293 22.13 2.66 0.82
N TYR A 294 23.28 2.49 1.50
CA TYR A 294 24.28 1.49 1.13
C TYR A 294 23.71 0.05 1.20
N ALA A 295 23.06 -0.30 2.30
CA ALA A 295 22.50 -1.64 2.48
C ALA A 295 21.38 -1.93 1.46
N ALA A 296 20.57 -0.92 1.09
CA ALA A 296 19.57 -1.06 0.04
C ALA A 296 20.19 -1.26 -1.34
N THR A 297 21.31 -0.58 -1.66
CA THR A 297 22.07 -0.82 -2.88
C THR A 297 22.46 -2.29 -2.97
N LYS A 298 23.00 -2.83 -1.90
CA LYS A 298 23.40 -4.26 -1.81
C LYS A 298 22.19 -5.21 -1.87
N ALA A 299 21.04 -4.83 -1.36
CA ALA A 299 19.82 -5.62 -1.49
C ALA A 299 19.37 -5.74 -2.95
N TYR A 300 19.40 -4.66 -3.72
CA TYR A 300 19.04 -4.66 -5.14
C TYR A 300 20.08 -5.38 -6.03
N GLU A 301 21.34 -5.43 -5.64
CA GLU A 301 22.38 -6.25 -6.31
C GLU A 301 22.19 -7.76 -6.06
N GLY A 302 21.47 -8.12 -5.01
CA GLY A 302 21.29 -9.50 -4.56
C GLY A 302 20.22 -10.28 -5.35
N ASN A 303 19.87 -11.45 -4.80
CA ASN A 303 18.79 -12.29 -5.34
C ASN A 303 17.48 -12.10 -4.56
N LEU A 304 16.41 -12.72 -5.06
CA LEU A 304 15.08 -12.68 -4.46
C LEU A 304 14.69 -13.99 -3.73
N ASP A 305 15.65 -14.81 -3.32
CA ASP A 305 15.35 -16.15 -2.77
C ASP A 305 14.57 -16.06 -1.46
N ALA A 306 14.90 -15.12 -0.57
CA ALA A 306 14.12 -14.87 0.64
C ALA A 306 12.69 -14.39 0.34
N ALA A 307 12.52 -13.61 -0.74
CA ALA A 307 11.20 -13.18 -1.20
C ALA A 307 10.38 -14.36 -1.75
N LYS A 308 11.00 -15.22 -2.56
CA LYS A 308 10.35 -16.43 -3.09
C LYS A 308 9.87 -17.35 -1.97
N GLU A 309 10.70 -17.56 -0.95
CA GLU A 309 10.32 -18.36 0.21
C GLU A 309 9.19 -17.71 1.01
N MET A 310 9.20 -16.40 1.19
CA MET A 310 8.07 -15.68 1.80
C MET A 310 6.80 -15.86 0.97
N ILE A 311 6.86 -15.70 -0.34
CA ILE A 311 5.70 -15.86 -1.25
C ILE A 311 5.13 -17.28 -1.13
N ARG A 312 5.97 -18.30 -1.13
CA ARG A 312 5.54 -19.70 -0.95
C ARG A 312 4.76 -19.90 0.36
N LYS A 313 5.30 -19.39 1.47
CA LYS A 313 4.63 -19.45 2.78
C LYS A 313 3.31 -18.66 2.79
N LEU A 314 3.29 -17.49 2.19
CA LEU A 314 2.08 -16.67 2.12
C LEU A 314 1.00 -17.31 1.25
N GLN A 315 1.35 -17.96 0.16
CA GLN A 315 0.40 -18.69 -0.68
C GLN A 315 -0.25 -19.84 0.10
N GLU A 316 0.54 -20.63 0.82
CA GLU A 316 0.04 -21.71 1.69
C GLU A 316 -0.93 -21.17 2.76
N ARG A 317 -0.55 -20.08 3.41
CA ARG A 317 -1.36 -19.41 4.44
C ARG A 317 -2.61 -18.77 3.87
N ARG A 318 -2.56 -18.21 2.67
CA ARG A 318 -3.73 -17.71 1.93
C ARG A 318 -4.72 -18.84 1.68
N ASP A 319 -4.27 -19.97 1.17
CA ASP A 319 -5.13 -21.10 0.84
C ASP A 319 -5.80 -21.67 2.09
N TYR A 320 -5.04 -21.77 3.19
CA TYR A 320 -5.59 -22.13 4.50
C TYR A 320 -6.62 -21.10 4.98
N THR A 321 -6.30 -19.81 4.93
CA THR A 321 -7.21 -18.73 5.31
C THR A 321 -8.54 -18.81 4.55
N LEU A 322 -8.49 -18.98 3.23
CA LEU A 322 -9.68 -19.06 2.40
C LEU A 322 -10.53 -20.30 2.73
N LYS A 323 -9.89 -21.45 2.93
CA LYS A 323 -10.58 -22.66 3.41
C LYS A 323 -11.34 -22.38 4.70
N ARG A 324 -10.65 -21.83 5.71
CA ARG A 324 -11.27 -21.56 7.02
C ARG A 324 -12.39 -20.52 6.93
N LEU A 325 -12.22 -19.45 6.13
CA LEU A 325 -13.27 -18.45 5.94
C LEU A 325 -14.51 -19.04 5.26
N SER A 326 -14.34 -19.95 4.30
CA SER A 326 -15.47 -20.62 3.61
C SER A 326 -16.29 -21.56 4.51
N GLU A 327 -15.71 -22.01 5.62
CA GLU A 327 -16.39 -22.84 6.63
C GLU A 327 -17.25 -21.99 7.58
N ILE A 328 -17.14 -20.66 7.57
CA ILE A 328 -17.84 -19.75 8.48
C ILE A 328 -19.06 -19.15 7.79
N LYS A 329 -20.27 -19.50 8.28
CA LYS A 329 -21.53 -18.97 7.75
C LYS A 329 -21.55 -17.43 7.80
N GLY A 330 -21.92 -16.81 6.68
CA GLY A 330 -22.03 -15.36 6.57
C GLY A 330 -20.70 -14.63 6.36
N ILE A 331 -19.64 -15.36 6.02
CA ILE A 331 -18.37 -14.80 5.57
C ILE A 331 -18.07 -15.29 4.15
N SER A 332 -17.71 -14.37 3.27
CA SER A 332 -17.21 -14.67 1.93
C SER A 332 -15.89 -13.90 1.69
N CYS A 333 -15.05 -14.40 0.81
CA CYS A 333 -13.79 -13.74 0.48
C CYS A 333 -13.37 -14.06 -0.95
N PHE A 334 -13.05 -13.02 -1.71
CA PHE A 334 -12.33 -13.17 -2.97
C PHE A 334 -10.96 -13.82 -2.72
N LYS A 335 -10.53 -14.70 -3.63
CA LYS A 335 -9.19 -15.33 -3.56
C LYS A 335 -8.11 -14.33 -3.95
N PRO A 336 -7.30 -13.79 -3.01
CA PRO A 336 -6.23 -12.88 -3.34
C PRO A 336 -5.20 -13.54 -4.27
N LYS A 337 -4.81 -12.81 -5.31
CA LYS A 337 -3.81 -13.25 -6.30
C LYS A 337 -2.40 -12.75 -5.95
N ALA A 338 -2.31 -11.81 -4.98
CA ALA A 338 -1.06 -11.15 -4.61
C ALA A 338 -1.14 -10.44 -3.26
N ALA A 339 -0.07 -9.72 -2.90
CA ALA A 339 0.08 -8.90 -1.70
C ALA A 339 0.14 -9.72 -0.40
N LEU A 340 -0.31 -9.14 0.71
CA LEU A 340 -0.12 -9.70 2.07
C LEU A 340 -1.45 -9.92 2.79
N TYR A 341 -2.59 -9.76 2.09
CA TYR A 341 -3.90 -9.55 2.69
C TYR A 341 -4.97 -10.46 2.11
N ALA A 342 -6.01 -10.72 2.92
CA ALA A 342 -7.33 -11.11 2.48
C ALA A 342 -8.35 -10.07 2.94
N PHE A 343 -9.46 -9.92 2.19
CA PHE A 343 -10.48 -8.91 2.41
C PHE A 343 -11.88 -9.51 2.47
N PRO A 344 -12.19 -10.26 3.55
CA PRO A 344 -13.47 -10.94 3.71
C PRO A 344 -14.63 -9.96 3.92
N ARG A 345 -15.78 -10.29 3.31
CA ARG A 345 -17.07 -9.67 3.56
C ARG A 345 -17.79 -10.38 4.69
N VAL A 346 -18.55 -9.64 5.50
CA VAL A 346 -19.39 -10.14 6.60
C VAL A 346 -20.84 -9.74 6.36
N ASP A 347 -21.72 -10.69 6.04
CA ASP A 347 -23.12 -10.45 5.68
C ASP A 347 -23.97 -9.91 6.85
N ALA A 348 -23.49 -10.03 8.08
CA ALA A 348 -24.16 -9.55 9.28
C ALA A 348 -23.90 -8.07 9.60
N ILE A 349 -22.99 -7.42 8.86
CA ILE A 349 -22.78 -5.97 8.95
C ILE A 349 -24.00 -5.26 8.32
N GLY A 350 -24.49 -4.23 9.00
CA GLY A 350 -25.78 -3.57 8.70
C GLY A 350 -27.00 -4.28 9.33
N LYS A 351 -26.78 -5.39 10.04
CA LYS A 351 -27.80 -6.17 10.75
C LYS A 351 -27.42 -6.33 12.22
N THR A 352 -26.59 -7.33 12.53
CA THR A 352 -26.05 -7.57 13.89
C THR A 352 -25.10 -6.47 14.33
N TRP A 353 -24.20 -6.05 13.46
CA TRP A 353 -23.31 -4.91 13.67
C TRP A 353 -23.70 -3.78 12.74
N LYS A 354 -23.85 -2.56 13.28
CA LYS A 354 -24.17 -1.38 12.48
C LYS A 354 -23.09 -1.12 11.40
N THR A 355 -21.83 -1.38 11.76
CA THR A 355 -20.69 -1.12 10.88
C THR A 355 -19.61 -2.22 11.02
N ASP A 356 -18.73 -2.30 10.03
CA ASP A 356 -17.51 -3.11 10.07
C ASP A 356 -16.56 -2.74 11.23
N SER A 357 -16.56 -1.47 11.63
CA SER A 357 -15.79 -1.04 12.80
C SER A 357 -16.38 -1.58 14.11
N ASP A 358 -17.73 -1.69 14.21
CA ASP A 358 -18.38 -2.29 15.38
C ASP A 358 -18.07 -3.80 15.45
N PHE A 359 -18.12 -4.50 14.31
CA PHE A 359 -17.72 -5.90 14.20
C PHE A 359 -16.27 -6.11 14.70
N VAL A 360 -15.32 -5.32 14.18
CA VAL A 360 -13.91 -5.44 14.58
C VAL A 360 -13.73 -5.10 16.06
N TYR A 361 -14.44 -4.11 16.57
CA TYR A 361 -14.35 -3.72 17.98
C TYR A 361 -14.83 -4.86 18.90
N ASP A 362 -16.00 -5.43 18.64
CA ASP A 362 -16.53 -6.54 19.44
C ASP A 362 -15.63 -7.78 19.35
N PHE A 363 -15.08 -8.06 18.16
CA PHE A 363 -14.16 -9.17 17.99
C PHE A 363 -12.84 -8.98 18.77
N VAL A 364 -12.30 -7.77 18.82
CA VAL A 364 -11.13 -7.47 19.69
C VAL A 364 -11.49 -7.65 21.15
N LYS A 365 -12.66 -7.16 21.56
CA LYS A 365 -13.13 -7.21 22.96
C LYS A 365 -13.35 -8.63 23.46
N GLU A 366 -13.94 -9.50 22.63
CA GLU A 366 -14.29 -10.86 23.06
C GLU A 366 -13.14 -11.86 22.84
N GLU A 367 -12.43 -11.71 21.71
CA GLU A 367 -11.48 -12.72 21.24
C GLU A 367 -10.02 -12.29 21.31
N ARG A 368 -9.73 -11.03 21.60
CA ARG A 368 -8.37 -10.46 21.60
C ARG A 368 -7.65 -10.66 20.27
N VAL A 369 -8.36 -10.45 19.17
CA VAL A 369 -7.80 -10.49 17.80
C VAL A 369 -8.19 -9.21 17.10
N ARG A 370 -7.22 -8.52 16.48
CA ARG A 370 -7.47 -7.25 15.80
C ARG A 370 -7.32 -7.38 14.30
N PHE A 371 -8.41 -7.09 13.56
CA PHE A 371 -8.45 -6.86 12.12
C PHE A 371 -8.46 -5.35 11.79
N THR A 372 -8.40 -5.01 10.51
CA THR A 372 -8.64 -3.62 10.04
C THR A 372 -10.06 -3.52 9.49
N PRO A 373 -10.90 -2.57 9.96
CA PRO A 373 -12.22 -2.34 9.36
C PRO A 373 -12.13 -1.97 7.89
N GLY A 374 -13.02 -2.52 7.06
CA GLY A 374 -12.96 -2.36 5.61
C GLY A 374 -13.25 -0.95 5.13
N ARG A 375 -14.12 -0.19 5.84
CA ARG A 375 -14.41 1.23 5.55
C ARG A 375 -13.16 2.12 5.55
N GLY A 376 -12.09 1.70 6.22
CA GLY A 376 -10.79 2.36 6.20
C GLY A 376 -10.11 2.34 4.82
N PHE A 377 -10.66 1.63 3.85
CA PHE A 377 -10.14 1.53 2.48
C PHE A 377 -11.06 2.19 1.44
N GLY A 378 -12.07 2.91 1.87
CA GLY A 378 -13.04 3.57 0.99
C GLY A 378 -14.48 3.17 1.27
N LYS A 379 -15.41 3.72 0.48
CA LYS A 379 -16.85 3.47 0.67
C LYS A 379 -17.22 2.02 0.37
N LEU A 380 -16.63 1.44 -0.68
CA LEU A 380 -16.88 0.06 -1.09
C LEU A 380 -16.15 -0.96 -0.21
N GLY A 381 -15.24 -0.51 0.64
CA GLY A 381 -14.68 -1.33 1.71
C GLY A 381 -15.64 -1.60 2.87
N ALA A 382 -16.73 -0.83 2.99
CA ALA A 382 -17.73 -1.06 4.05
C ALA A 382 -18.34 -2.47 3.93
N GLY A 383 -18.59 -3.11 5.07
CA GLY A 383 -19.07 -4.49 5.12
C GLY A 383 -17.96 -5.55 5.11
N HIS A 384 -16.71 -5.12 5.01
CA HIS A 384 -15.54 -5.99 4.98
C HIS A 384 -14.63 -5.77 6.18
N PHE A 385 -13.66 -6.68 6.34
CA PHE A 385 -12.47 -6.44 7.16
C PHE A 385 -11.23 -6.91 6.41
N ARG A 386 -10.09 -6.25 6.63
CA ARG A 386 -8.81 -6.74 6.12
C ARG A 386 -8.11 -7.56 7.20
N THR A 387 -7.64 -8.75 6.82
CA THR A 387 -6.75 -9.59 7.61
C THR A 387 -5.42 -9.81 6.89
N VAL A 388 -4.35 -10.03 7.66
CA VAL A 388 -3.03 -10.32 7.09
C VAL A 388 -2.80 -11.83 6.98
N LEU A 389 -2.02 -12.25 5.97
CA LEU A 389 -1.66 -13.63 5.69
C LEU A 389 -0.31 -14.04 6.31
N MET A 390 0.31 -13.13 7.05
CA MET A 390 1.70 -13.25 7.49
C MET A 390 1.93 -14.06 8.78
N PRO A 391 1.00 -14.16 9.74
CA PRO A 391 1.19 -15.00 10.92
C PRO A 391 1.42 -16.48 10.59
N ASP A 392 2.09 -17.22 11.47
CA ASP A 392 2.29 -18.65 11.32
C ASP A 392 0.97 -19.45 11.32
N MET A 393 1.01 -20.70 10.86
CA MET A 393 -0.16 -21.56 10.71
C MET A 393 -0.92 -21.77 12.04
N LYS A 394 -0.19 -21.93 13.15
CA LYS A 394 -0.79 -22.10 14.48
C LYS A 394 -1.57 -20.87 14.92
N THR A 395 -1.03 -19.69 14.66
CA THR A 395 -1.72 -18.41 14.93
C THR A 395 -2.95 -18.26 14.05
N LEU A 396 -2.84 -18.56 12.74
CA LEU A 396 -3.99 -18.52 11.82
C LEU A 396 -5.10 -19.50 12.23
N GLU A 397 -4.75 -20.72 12.62
CA GLU A 397 -5.69 -21.71 13.13
C GLU A 397 -6.47 -21.18 14.33
N MET A 398 -5.77 -20.68 15.33
CA MET A 398 -6.37 -20.09 16.53
C MET A 398 -7.28 -18.90 16.19
N VAL A 399 -6.85 -18.02 15.30
CA VAL A 399 -7.63 -16.84 14.90
C VAL A 399 -8.93 -17.24 14.21
N TYR A 400 -8.89 -18.20 13.28
CA TYR A 400 -10.10 -18.61 12.56
C TYR A 400 -11.02 -19.51 13.38
N ASP A 401 -10.51 -20.27 14.37
CA ASP A 401 -11.35 -20.95 15.37
C ASP A 401 -12.13 -19.93 16.21
N LYS A 402 -11.45 -18.89 16.69
CA LYS A 402 -12.09 -17.78 17.41
C LYS A 402 -13.13 -17.07 16.54
N LEU A 403 -12.81 -16.78 15.28
CA LEU A 403 -13.74 -16.13 14.36
C LEU A 403 -14.99 -17.00 14.11
N ALA A 404 -14.81 -18.31 13.88
CA ALA A 404 -15.92 -19.24 13.70
C ALA A 404 -16.83 -19.29 14.93
N SER A 405 -16.23 -19.40 16.12
CA SER A 405 -16.96 -19.40 17.40
C SER A 405 -17.70 -18.09 17.65
N PHE A 406 -17.05 -16.96 17.39
CA PHE A 406 -17.63 -15.62 17.50
C PHE A 406 -18.83 -15.45 16.57
N MET A 407 -18.68 -15.79 15.29
CA MET A 407 -19.77 -15.71 14.31
C MET A 407 -20.95 -16.62 14.69
N LYS A 408 -20.68 -17.82 15.18
CA LYS A 408 -21.74 -18.74 15.66
C LYS A 408 -22.53 -18.17 16.85
N ARG A 409 -21.87 -17.46 17.78
CA ARG A 409 -22.55 -16.85 18.94
C ARG A 409 -23.43 -15.67 18.55
N HIS A 410 -23.04 -14.90 17.55
CA HIS A 410 -23.69 -13.64 17.21
C HIS A 410 -24.65 -13.72 16.02
N VAL A 411 -24.46 -14.70 15.11
CA VAL A 411 -25.22 -14.79 13.86
C VAL A 411 -25.96 -16.14 13.73
N GLY A 412 -25.51 -17.17 14.44
CA GLY A 412 -26.14 -18.50 14.48
C GLY A 412 -25.65 -19.44 13.39
#